data_767bb25b0b9c2711bad63be2e81b8086
#
_entry.id   767bb25b0b9c2711bad63be2e81b8086
#
_cell.length_a   1.000
_cell.length_b   1.000
_cell.length_c   1.000
_cell.angle_alpha   90.00
_cell.angle_beta   90.00
_cell.angle_gamma   90.00
#
_symmetry.space_group_name_H-M   'P 1'
#
loop_
_entity.id
_entity.type
_entity.pdbx_description
1 polymer ?
#
loop_
_entity_poly.entity_id
_entity_poly.type
_entity_poly.pdbx_seq_one_letter_code
_entity_poly.pdbx_strand_id
1 'polypeptide(L)'
;MITEEFNTFVRTHIEDDLPRLVLAAAKYPGVDVRAAALRIEGLRKIKDKLPEWYACSGVVIPAPVSAEQCSSAFTGEYKQRFITPGTLVYDLTGGLGVDSFYFARAGARVLYAEPEEGLCRAALLNFKVLGCAHSITVVQSTAESLWDFLPDLPSPDMIYLDPSRRTGDNSRIYDLEACSPNVVELRELLLHKAPRVLIKISPMADISRIVTLLPATKEIHILSARNECKEILVFMERESTKTLSRRIFCEPGFSFLMEEESRASAEREALLGNRVPTPGHYLYEPGASVMKSGAFFLTAQRYAVSKFHTNSHLYYSDKAVPDFPGRSFVIERVLPFSSRELRRLSTFYPKANLAVRNFPLSVAQWRQRTRIADGGNDYLFGTTVRTGSGDGHFIICTTKIDEKP
;
A
#
# COMPACT_ATOMS: atom_id res chain seq x y z
N MET A 1 24.13 3.35 26.57
CA MET A 1 23.53 2.03 26.80
C MET A 1 22.06 2.21 27.12
N ILE A 2 21.19 1.40 26.54
CA ILE A 2 19.75 1.42 26.87
C ILE A 2 19.60 0.62 28.16
N THR A 3 19.45 1.33 29.27
CA THR A 3 19.26 0.74 30.59
C THR A 3 17.78 0.45 30.85
N GLU A 4 17.47 -0.37 31.84
CA GLU A 4 16.10 -0.62 32.27
C GLU A 4 15.41 0.64 32.76
N GLU A 5 16.16 1.51 33.47
CA GLU A 5 15.69 2.84 33.88
C GLU A 5 15.30 3.73 32.70
N PHE A 6 16.13 3.74 31.65
CA PHE A 6 15.80 4.49 30.43
C PHE A 6 14.54 3.94 29.74
N ASN A 7 14.38 2.61 29.66
CA ASN A 7 13.19 2.00 29.10
C ASN A 7 11.94 2.32 29.92
N THR A 8 12.05 2.28 31.26
CA THR A 8 10.97 2.64 32.18
C THR A 8 10.59 4.12 32.00
N PHE A 9 11.58 5.00 31.93
CA PHE A 9 11.36 6.43 31.69
C PHE A 9 10.58 6.67 30.37
N VAL A 10 11.02 6.05 29.27
CA VAL A 10 10.35 6.14 27.98
C VAL A 10 8.88 5.71 28.07
N ARG A 11 8.60 4.59 28.75
CA ARG A 11 7.23 4.07 28.88
C ARG A 11 6.36 4.93 29.78
N THR A 12 6.90 5.47 30.86
CA THR A 12 6.18 6.34 31.78
C THR A 12 5.75 7.63 31.09
N HIS A 13 6.61 8.16 30.21
CA HIS A 13 6.36 9.43 29.51
C HIS A 13 5.83 9.26 28.08
N ILE A 14 5.30 8.09 27.74
CA ILE A 14 4.90 7.76 26.36
C ILE A 14 3.77 8.65 25.81
N GLU A 15 2.92 9.25 26.65
CA GLU A 15 1.81 10.12 26.24
C GLU A 15 2.09 11.60 26.55
N ASP A 16 3.25 11.96 27.13
CA ASP A 16 3.58 13.31 27.55
C ASP A 16 3.84 14.27 26.36
N ASP A 17 3.69 15.56 26.59
CA ASP A 17 4.12 16.61 25.66
C ASP A 17 5.64 16.64 25.55
N LEU A 18 6.21 16.20 24.41
CA LEU A 18 7.66 16.03 24.23
C LEU A 18 8.44 17.34 24.33
N PRO A 19 8.02 18.48 23.78
CA PRO A 19 8.67 19.76 23.98
C PRO A 19 8.78 20.13 25.45
N ARG A 20 7.69 19.97 26.23
CA ARG A 20 7.69 20.23 27.68
C ARG A 20 8.59 19.27 28.44
N LEU A 21 8.60 17.98 28.07
CA LEU A 21 9.47 16.99 28.67
C LEU A 21 10.95 17.34 28.47
N VAL A 22 11.34 17.74 27.26
CA VAL A 22 12.73 18.16 26.94
C VAL A 22 13.12 19.43 27.70
N LEU A 23 12.22 20.41 27.82
CA LEU A 23 12.47 21.62 28.62
C LEU A 23 12.66 21.32 30.11
N ALA A 24 12.00 20.26 30.60
CA ALA A 24 12.10 19.82 31.98
C ALA A 24 13.26 18.85 32.26
N ALA A 25 14.21 18.67 31.34
CA ALA A 25 15.30 17.69 31.42
C ALA A 25 16.09 17.76 32.73
N ALA A 26 16.30 18.98 33.30
CA ALA A 26 16.99 19.17 34.57
C ALA A 26 16.33 18.47 35.78
N LYS A 27 15.05 18.05 35.67
CA LYS A 27 14.34 17.31 36.71
C LYS A 27 14.66 15.81 36.71
N TYR A 28 15.34 15.32 35.68
CA TYR A 28 15.64 13.92 35.48
C TYR A 28 17.17 13.67 35.34
N PRO A 29 17.95 13.93 36.42
CA PRO A 29 19.38 13.72 36.38
C PRO A 29 19.66 12.22 36.13
N GLY A 30 20.58 11.94 35.18
CA GLY A 30 20.94 10.56 34.81
C GLY A 30 20.17 9.97 33.61
N VAL A 31 19.13 10.64 33.10
CA VAL A 31 18.43 10.24 31.89
C VAL A 31 18.70 11.21 30.75
N ASP A 32 19.10 10.69 29.58
CA ASP A 32 19.12 11.48 28.35
C ASP A 32 17.70 11.69 27.84
N VAL A 33 17.08 12.79 28.34
CA VAL A 33 15.69 13.15 28.03
C VAL A 33 15.47 13.43 26.53
N ARG A 34 16.50 13.92 25.82
CA ARG A 34 16.40 14.16 24.37
C ARG A 34 16.34 12.83 23.60
N ALA A 35 17.23 11.90 23.93
CA ALA A 35 17.19 10.56 23.34
C ALA A 35 15.87 9.84 23.69
N ALA A 36 15.35 10.00 24.92
CA ALA A 36 14.08 9.43 25.33
C ALA A 36 12.92 10.05 24.51
N ALA A 37 12.90 11.36 24.32
CA ALA A 37 11.86 12.03 23.51
C ALA A 37 11.84 11.56 22.06
N LEU A 38 12.99 11.41 21.40
CA LEU A 38 13.11 10.86 20.05
C LEU A 38 12.58 9.42 19.98
N ARG A 39 12.92 8.59 20.98
CA ARG A 39 12.41 7.23 21.04
C ARG A 39 10.92 7.16 21.28
N ILE A 40 10.37 8.00 22.14
CA ILE A 40 8.93 8.14 22.38
C ILE A 40 8.21 8.52 21.08
N GLU A 41 8.73 9.51 20.34
CA GLU A 41 8.17 9.92 19.06
C GLU A 41 8.14 8.74 18.07
N GLY A 42 9.22 8.01 17.92
CA GLY A 42 9.31 6.82 17.07
C GLY A 42 8.31 5.73 17.48
N LEU A 43 8.21 5.44 18.80
CA LEU A 43 7.26 4.45 19.32
C LEU A 43 5.81 4.86 19.05
N ARG A 44 5.44 6.14 19.23
CA ARG A 44 4.09 6.63 18.92
C ARG A 44 3.71 6.41 17.46
N LYS A 45 4.66 6.60 16.53
CA LYS A 45 4.45 6.39 15.09
C LYS A 45 4.21 4.93 14.71
N ILE A 46 4.76 3.98 15.47
CA ILE A 46 4.55 2.55 15.21
C ILE A 46 3.38 1.93 15.99
N LYS A 47 2.74 2.67 16.91
CA LYS A 47 1.68 2.15 17.80
C LYS A 47 0.62 1.32 17.07
N ASP A 48 0.01 1.89 16.04
CA ASP A 48 -1.02 1.22 15.24
C ASP A 48 -0.44 0.42 14.04
N LYS A 49 0.78 0.76 13.63
CA LYS A 49 1.44 0.19 12.47
C LYS A 49 2.11 -1.15 12.78
N LEU A 50 2.72 -1.25 13.97
CA LEU A 50 3.46 -2.41 14.48
C LEU A 50 3.13 -2.64 15.97
N PRO A 51 1.90 -3.07 16.32
CA PRO A 51 1.47 -3.17 17.72
C PRO A 51 2.32 -4.12 18.56
N GLU A 52 2.82 -5.22 17.99
CA GLU A 52 3.72 -6.16 18.67
C GLU A 52 5.06 -5.50 19.04
N TRP A 53 5.65 -4.75 18.12
CA TRP A 53 6.87 -3.98 18.37
C TRP A 53 6.65 -2.87 19.40
N TYR A 54 5.53 -2.18 19.31
CA TYR A 54 5.13 -1.16 20.29
C TYR A 54 4.98 -1.75 21.69
N ALA A 55 4.40 -2.94 21.83
CA ALA A 55 4.24 -3.61 23.12
C ALA A 55 5.58 -4.07 23.74
N CYS A 56 6.60 -4.36 22.92
CA CYS A 56 7.89 -4.78 23.38
C CYS A 56 8.70 -3.61 23.94
N SER A 57 9.00 -3.62 25.26
CA SER A 57 9.66 -2.50 25.96
C SER A 57 11.11 -2.24 25.51
N GLY A 58 11.78 -3.26 24.97
CA GLY A 58 13.18 -3.19 24.53
C GLY A 58 13.38 -2.67 23.10
N VAL A 59 12.32 -2.49 22.30
CA VAL A 59 12.44 -2.06 20.92
C VAL A 59 13.04 -0.65 20.81
N VAL A 60 13.98 -0.50 19.89
CA VAL A 60 14.72 0.72 19.60
C VAL A 60 14.31 1.26 18.24
N ILE A 61 13.90 2.51 18.21
CA ILE A 61 13.65 3.29 16.98
C ILE A 61 14.75 4.37 16.91
N PRO A 62 15.74 4.25 16.02
CA PRO A 62 16.88 5.16 16.01
C PRO A 62 16.50 6.58 15.56
N ALA A 63 15.51 6.70 14.67
CA ALA A 63 14.99 7.98 14.21
C ALA A 63 13.49 7.88 13.90
N PRO A 64 12.70 8.94 14.14
CA PRO A 64 11.26 8.94 13.81
C PRO A 64 10.95 8.66 12.34
N VAL A 65 11.83 9.06 11.41
CA VAL A 65 11.68 8.77 9.97
C VAL A 65 11.73 7.28 9.66
N SER A 66 12.55 6.51 10.38
CA SER A 66 12.62 5.05 10.22
C SER A 66 11.28 4.37 10.58
N ALA A 67 10.55 4.89 11.59
CA ALA A 67 9.20 4.44 11.92
C ALA A 67 8.17 4.79 10.84
N GLU A 68 8.30 5.96 10.22
CA GLU A 68 7.38 6.37 9.14
C GLU A 68 7.53 5.51 7.90
N GLN A 69 8.77 5.21 7.51
CA GLN A 69 9.10 4.51 6.27
C GLN A 69 9.00 2.99 6.36
N CYS A 70 9.12 2.40 7.55
CA CYS A 70 9.09 0.93 7.70
C CYS A 70 7.77 0.30 7.22
N SER A 71 7.78 -0.98 6.95
CA SER A 71 6.59 -1.78 6.65
C SER A 71 5.63 -1.81 7.85
N SER A 72 4.34 -2.05 7.61
CA SER A 72 3.35 -2.30 8.66
C SER A 72 3.27 -3.80 8.98
N ALA A 73 2.66 -4.14 10.13
CA ALA A 73 2.36 -5.54 10.47
C ALA A 73 1.58 -6.23 9.33
N PHE A 74 0.53 -5.58 8.83
CA PHE A 74 -0.29 -6.09 7.72
C PHE A 74 0.56 -6.45 6.48
N THR A 75 1.46 -5.56 6.05
CA THR A 75 2.26 -5.81 4.85
C THR A 75 3.43 -6.77 5.10
N GLY A 76 3.98 -6.79 6.31
CA GLY A 76 4.99 -7.77 6.74
C GLY A 76 4.40 -9.18 6.81
N GLU A 77 3.23 -9.34 7.43
CA GLU A 77 2.51 -10.62 7.48
C GLU A 77 2.17 -11.14 6.09
N TYR A 78 1.73 -10.27 5.20
CA TYR A 78 1.46 -10.66 3.82
C TYR A 78 2.67 -11.25 3.11
N LYS A 79 3.87 -10.68 3.33
CA LYS A 79 5.12 -11.13 2.70
C LYS A 79 5.55 -12.52 3.17
N GLN A 80 5.06 -13.02 4.30
CA GLN A 80 5.34 -14.38 4.77
C GLN A 80 4.89 -15.46 3.77
N ARG A 81 3.92 -15.17 2.91
CA ARG A 81 3.45 -16.10 1.86
C ARG A 81 4.52 -16.53 0.86
N PHE A 82 5.61 -15.75 0.72
CA PHE A 82 6.74 -16.07 -0.15
C PHE A 82 7.78 -16.97 0.52
N ILE A 83 7.60 -17.26 1.81
CA ILE A 83 8.55 -18.01 2.64
C ILE A 83 8.04 -19.42 2.87
N THR A 84 8.92 -20.38 2.62
CA THR A 84 8.80 -21.75 3.13
C THR A 84 9.81 -21.91 4.27
N PRO A 85 9.49 -22.60 5.38
CA PRO A 85 10.45 -22.81 6.46
C PRO A 85 11.79 -23.36 5.95
N GLY A 86 12.89 -22.74 6.41
CA GLY A 86 14.25 -23.06 5.98
C GLY A 86 14.75 -22.23 4.79
N THR A 87 13.88 -21.45 4.10
CA THR A 87 14.30 -20.53 3.03
C THR A 87 15.42 -19.59 3.50
N LEU A 88 16.49 -19.46 2.71
CA LEU A 88 17.52 -18.46 2.91
C LEU A 88 17.15 -17.17 2.15
N VAL A 89 16.89 -16.10 2.90
CA VAL A 89 16.51 -14.79 2.36
C VAL A 89 17.65 -13.81 2.57
N TYR A 90 17.98 -13.04 1.52
CA TYR A 90 18.83 -11.86 1.64
C TYR A 90 17.95 -10.62 1.53
N ASP A 91 17.78 -9.91 2.65
CA ASP A 91 17.16 -8.60 2.70
C ASP A 91 18.27 -7.56 2.50
N LEU A 92 18.35 -6.98 1.30
CA LEU A 92 19.41 -6.07 0.89
C LEU A 92 19.12 -4.59 1.21
N THR A 93 18.01 -4.33 1.90
CA THR A 93 17.55 -2.98 2.26
C THR A 93 16.92 -3.00 3.65
N GLY A 94 17.66 -3.51 4.61
CA GLY A 94 17.15 -3.91 5.93
C GLY A 94 16.37 -2.86 6.71
N GLY A 95 16.80 -1.59 6.67
CA GLY A 95 16.13 -0.49 7.34
C GLY A 95 15.88 -0.73 8.84
N LEU A 96 14.65 -0.56 9.31
CA LEU A 96 14.28 -0.86 10.70
C LEU A 96 14.24 -2.38 11.00
N GLY A 97 14.27 -3.24 9.98
CA GLY A 97 14.29 -4.69 10.11
C GLY A 97 12.92 -5.37 10.19
N VAL A 98 11.85 -4.64 9.87
CA VAL A 98 10.47 -5.15 9.99
C VAL A 98 10.23 -6.32 9.04
N ASP A 99 10.59 -6.20 7.77
CA ASP A 99 10.38 -7.26 6.79
C ASP A 99 11.25 -8.49 7.10
N SER A 100 12.52 -8.29 7.48
CA SER A 100 13.41 -9.34 7.99
C SER A 100 12.83 -10.08 9.20
N PHE A 101 12.20 -9.37 10.14
CA PHE A 101 11.51 -9.97 11.29
C PHE A 101 10.37 -10.89 10.84
N TYR A 102 9.52 -10.44 9.91
CA TYR A 102 8.41 -11.26 9.42
C TYR A 102 8.89 -12.46 8.59
N PHE A 103 9.97 -12.34 7.83
CA PHE A 103 10.59 -13.48 7.16
C PHE A 103 11.13 -14.51 8.15
N ALA A 104 11.85 -14.08 9.18
CA ALA A 104 12.35 -14.96 10.23
C ALA A 104 11.21 -15.65 11.00
N ARG A 105 10.12 -14.93 11.28
CA ARG A 105 8.92 -15.46 11.92
C ARG A 105 8.22 -16.54 11.09
N ALA A 106 8.30 -16.44 9.75
CA ALA A 106 7.83 -17.48 8.83
C ALA A 106 8.77 -18.68 8.70
N GLY A 107 9.89 -18.70 9.43
CA GLY A 107 10.88 -19.77 9.46
C GLY A 107 12.03 -19.62 8.47
N ALA A 108 12.24 -18.44 7.89
CA ALA A 108 13.40 -18.15 7.07
C ALA A 108 14.67 -17.98 7.90
N ARG A 109 15.81 -18.28 7.29
CA ARG A 109 17.12 -17.75 7.72
C ARG A 109 17.35 -16.47 6.92
N VAL A 110 17.64 -15.37 7.59
CA VAL A 110 17.75 -14.06 6.95
C VAL A 110 19.17 -13.51 7.07
N LEU A 111 19.74 -13.06 5.96
CA LEU A 111 20.83 -12.11 5.96
C LEU A 111 20.23 -10.73 5.76
N TYR A 112 20.33 -9.90 6.77
CA TYR A 112 19.90 -8.50 6.75
C TYR A 112 21.10 -7.63 6.41
N ALA A 113 21.04 -6.88 5.30
CA ALA A 113 22.07 -5.94 4.88
C ALA A 113 21.54 -4.51 4.91
N GLU A 114 22.30 -3.60 5.53
CA GLU A 114 21.95 -2.19 5.71
C GLU A 114 23.24 -1.35 5.79
N PRO A 115 23.39 -0.27 5.01
CA PRO A 115 24.60 0.56 5.05
C PRO A 115 24.71 1.43 6.30
N GLU A 116 23.60 1.83 6.93
CA GLU A 116 23.60 2.74 8.08
C GLU A 116 23.90 1.97 9.39
N GLU A 117 25.05 2.28 10.02
CA GLU A 117 25.48 1.63 11.26
C GLU A 117 24.45 1.77 12.39
N GLY A 118 23.78 2.90 12.49
CA GLY A 118 22.75 3.16 13.51
C GLY A 118 21.55 2.22 13.36
N LEU A 119 21.11 1.94 12.13
CA LEU A 119 20.06 0.99 11.83
C LEU A 119 20.50 -0.44 12.09
N CYS A 120 21.73 -0.83 11.70
CA CYS A 120 22.29 -2.16 12.03
C CYS A 120 22.31 -2.41 13.53
N ARG A 121 22.77 -1.45 14.33
CA ARG A 121 22.78 -1.55 15.80
C ARG A 121 21.38 -1.66 16.38
N ALA A 122 20.44 -0.88 15.91
CA ALA A 122 19.04 -0.95 16.33
C ALA A 122 18.42 -2.30 15.97
N ALA A 123 18.66 -2.80 14.76
CA ALA A 123 18.16 -4.08 14.28
C ALA A 123 18.67 -5.26 15.15
N LEU A 124 19.96 -5.31 15.47
CA LEU A 124 20.53 -6.31 16.37
C LEU A 124 19.83 -6.36 17.74
N LEU A 125 19.55 -5.19 18.32
CA LEU A 125 18.84 -5.09 19.60
C LEU A 125 17.38 -5.52 19.45
N ASN A 126 16.71 -5.05 18.40
CA ASN A 126 15.30 -5.35 18.12
C ASN A 126 15.10 -6.86 17.88
N PHE A 127 15.92 -7.49 17.05
CA PHE A 127 15.81 -8.94 16.80
C PHE A 127 16.03 -9.76 18.05
N LYS A 128 16.90 -9.29 18.96
CA LYS A 128 17.12 -9.95 20.25
C LYS A 128 15.89 -9.87 21.14
N VAL A 129 15.30 -8.69 21.33
CA VAL A 129 14.14 -8.51 22.22
C VAL A 129 12.86 -9.06 21.62
N LEU A 130 12.78 -9.17 20.29
CA LEU A 130 11.67 -9.80 19.56
C LEU A 130 11.85 -11.33 19.38
N GLY A 131 12.96 -11.90 19.89
CA GLY A 131 13.17 -13.35 19.95
C GLY A 131 13.58 -14.02 18.63
N CYS A 132 13.98 -13.26 17.59
CA CYS A 132 14.33 -13.80 16.27
C CYS A 132 15.82 -13.68 15.89
N ALA A 133 16.67 -13.19 16.80
CA ALA A 133 18.11 -12.99 16.53
C ALA A 133 18.86 -14.26 16.08
N HIS A 134 18.40 -15.45 16.46
CA HIS A 134 19.00 -16.72 16.05
C HIS A 134 18.81 -17.05 14.56
N SER A 135 17.83 -16.42 13.90
CA SER A 135 17.51 -16.63 12.50
C SER A 135 17.99 -15.50 11.58
N ILE A 136 18.54 -14.40 12.14
CA ILE A 136 18.90 -13.21 11.36
C ILE A 136 20.38 -12.86 11.58
N THR A 137 21.14 -12.84 10.51
CA THR A 137 22.53 -12.33 10.49
C THR A 137 22.52 -10.89 9.98
N VAL A 138 23.05 -9.96 10.78
CA VAL A 138 23.15 -8.55 10.41
C VAL A 138 24.50 -8.24 9.80
N VAL A 139 24.53 -7.63 8.62
CA VAL A 139 25.72 -7.21 7.88
C VAL A 139 25.59 -5.73 7.54
N GLN A 140 26.62 -4.94 7.86
CA GLN A 140 26.68 -3.56 7.42
C GLN A 140 27.23 -3.51 5.99
N SER A 141 26.35 -3.37 4.99
CA SER A 141 26.71 -3.33 3.57
C SER A 141 25.60 -2.69 2.76
N THR A 142 25.92 -2.20 1.57
CA THR A 142 24.94 -1.85 0.54
C THR A 142 24.54 -3.10 -0.26
N ALA A 143 23.44 -3.01 -1.01
CA ALA A 143 23.00 -4.07 -1.90
C ALA A 143 24.02 -4.36 -3.01
N GLU A 144 24.70 -3.32 -3.50
CA GLU A 144 25.66 -3.40 -4.58
C GLU A 144 26.98 -4.05 -4.15
N SER A 145 27.43 -3.76 -2.92
CA SER A 145 28.78 -4.15 -2.45
C SER A 145 28.79 -5.44 -1.62
N LEU A 146 27.64 -6.02 -1.29
CA LEU A 146 27.56 -7.18 -0.40
C LEU A 146 28.46 -8.33 -0.83
N TRP A 147 28.42 -8.70 -2.11
CA TRP A 147 29.21 -9.84 -2.64
C TRP A 147 30.68 -9.54 -2.85
N ASP A 148 31.06 -8.26 -2.93
CA ASP A 148 32.46 -7.84 -2.98
C ASP A 148 33.11 -8.00 -1.60
N PHE A 149 32.35 -7.68 -0.53
CA PHE A 149 32.82 -7.86 0.84
C PHE A 149 32.77 -9.31 1.35
N LEU A 150 31.78 -10.07 0.88
CA LEU A 150 31.51 -11.43 1.32
C LEU A 150 31.33 -12.35 0.10
N PRO A 151 32.43 -12.68 -0.63
CA PRO A 151 32.35 -13.43 -1.88
C PRO A 151 31.88 -14.88 -1.69
N ASP A 152 32.15 -15.48 -0.53
CA ASP A 152 31.85 -16.88 -0.21
C ASP A 152 30.45 -17.08 0.40
N LEU A 153 29.57 -16.06 0.36
CA LEU A 153 28.20 -16.21 0.82
C LEU A 153 27.44 -17.28 0.01
N PRO A 154 26.68 -18.16 0.68
CA PRO A 154 25.84 -19.13 -0.01
C PRO A 154 24.80 -18.41 -0.88
N SER A 155 24.43 -19.02 -2.02
CA SER A 155 23.37 -18.48 -2.87
C SER A 155 22.04 -18.47 -2.09
N PRO A 156 21.33 -17.33 -2.00
CA PRO A 156 20.05 -17.28 -1.34
C PRO A 156 18.94 -17.92 -2.19
N ASP A 157 17.90 -18.43 -1.53
CA ASP A 157 16.69 -18.89 -2.21
C ASP A 157 15.84 -17.72 -2.70
N MET A 158 15.93 -16.57 -2.00
CA MET A 158 15.22 -15.35 -2.36
C MET A 158 16.03 -14.12 -1.94
N ILE A 159 16.01 -13.10 -2.79
CA ILE A 159 16.45 -11.74 -2.47
C ILE A 159 15.24 -10.85 -2.28
N TYR A 160 15.25 -10.02 -1.23
CA TYR A 160 14.26 -8.97 -0.98
C TYR A 160 14.90 -7.59 -1.06
N LEU A 161 14.16 -6.62 -1.64
CA LEU A 161 14.55 -5.21 -1.70
C LEU A 161 13.33 -4.30 -1.46
N ASP A 162 13.56 -3.23 -0.71
CA ASP A 162 12.67 -2.08 -0.54
C ASP A 162 13.41 -0.80 -0.94
N PRO A 163 13.61 -0.56 -2.25
CA PRO A 163 14.39 0.58 -2.70
C PRO A 163 13.72 1.89 -2.35
N SER A 164 14.47 2.82 -1.76
CA SER A 164 14.00 4.15 -1.41
C SER A 164 14.36 5.18 -2.49
N ARG A 165 13.59 6.28 -2.57
CA ARG A 165 13.98 7.39 -3.45
C ARG A 165 15.29 8.00 -3.00
N ARG A 166 16.15 8.39 -3.93
CA ARG A 166 17.35 9.17 -3.63
C ARG A 166 16.95 10.51 -3.04
N THR A 167 17.66 10.95 -2.01
CA THR A 167 17.46 12.26 -1.38
C THR A 167 17.72 13.36 -2.40
N GLY A 168 16.75 14.27 -2.60
CA GLY A 168 16.88 15.41 -3.52
C GLY A 168 16.01 15.30 -4.80
N ASP A 169 15.40 14.18 -5.07
CA ASP A 169 14.45 14.08 -6.17
C ASP A 169 13.03 14.48 -5.72
N ASN A 170 12.63 15.70 -6.07
CA ASN A 170 11.29 16.24 -5.82
C ASN A 170 10.29 15.92 -6.95
N SER A 171 10.59 14.96 -7.83
CA SER A 171 9.69 14.60 -8.91
C SER A 171 8.35 14.07 -8.34
N ARG A 172 7.23 14.50 -8.96
CA ARG A 172 5.88 14.02 -8.60
C ARG A 172 5.61 12.60 -9.12
N ILE A 173 6.44 12.14 -10.04
CA ILE A 173 6.32 10.83 -10.67
C ILE A 173 7.30 9.89 -9.97
N TYR A 174 6.80 8.73 -9.52
CA TYR A 174 7.66 7.70 -8.99
C TYR A 174 8.44 7.05 -10.14
N ASP A 175 9.76 7.19 -10.12
CA ASP A 175 10.66 6.57 -11.08
C ASP A 175 11.49 5.47 -10.41
N LEU A 176 11.35 4.24 -10.89
CA LEU A 176 12.05 3.08 -10.35
C LEU A 176 13.57 3.16 -10.61
N GLU A 177 13.97 3.82 -11.70
CA GLU A 177 15.38 4.01 -12.07
C GLU A 177 16.08 5.06 -11.17
N ALA A 178 15.31 5.94 -10.53
CA ALA A 178 15.82 6.95 -9.59
C ALA A 178 15.91 6.44 -8.14
N CYS A 179 15.55 5.19 -7.87
CA CYS A 179 15.63 4.61 -6.54
C CYS A 179 17.05 4.15 -6.17
N SER A 180 17.28 3.95 -4.88
CA SER A 180 18.50 3.34 -4.33
C SER A 180 18.11 2.18 -3.39
N PRO A 181 18.62 0.97 -3.63
CA PRO A 181 19.40 0.54 -4.80
C PRO A 181 18.61 0.65 -6.11
N ASN A 182 19.30 0.84 -7.26
CA ASN A 182 18.65 0.86 -8.57
C ASN A 182 18.36 -0.58 -9.04
N VAL A 183 17.15 -1.04 -8.75
CA VAL A 183 16.74 -2.42 -9.06
C VAL A 183 16.66 -2.72 -10.55
N VAL A 184 16.52 -1.69 -11.41
CA VAL A 184 16.52 -1.86 -12.86
C VAL A 184 17.91 -2.21 -13.39
N GLU A 185 18.93 -1.55 -12.86
CA GLU A 185 20.33 -1.86 -13.19
C GLU A 185 20.76 -3.20 -12.57
N LEU A 186 20.32 -3.49 -11.35
CA LEU A 186 20.72 -4.69 -10.61
C LEU A 186 19.95 -5.96 -11.01
N ARG A 187 18.86 -5.88 -11.77
CA ARG A 187 17.95 -7.01 -12.01
C ARG A 187 18.61 -8.29 -12.49
N GLU A 188 19.58 -8.17 -13.41
CA GLU A 188 20.29 -9.34 -13.96
C GLU A 188 21.21 -9.97 -12.91
N LEU A 189 21.93 -9.13 -12.13
CA LEU A 189 22.77 -9.59 -11.02
C LEU A 189 21.92 -10.29 -9.97
N LEU A 190 20.81 -9.69 -9.56
CA LEU A 190 19.92 -10.24 -8.53
C LEU A 190 19.38 -11.62 -8.96
N LEU A 191 18.90 -11.75 -10.20
CA LEU A 191 18.43 -13.03 -10.74
C LEU A 191 19.57 -14.03 -10.99
N HIS A 192 20.79 -13.58 -11.20
CA HIS A 192 21.96 -14.46 -11.23
C HIS A 192 22.28 -15.01 -9.83
N LYS A 193 22.15 -14.19 -8.78
CA LYS A 193 22.48 -14.56 -7.41
C LYS A 193 21.38 -15.40 -6.74
N ALA A 194 20.11 -15.17 -7.06
CA ALA A 194 18.97 -15.90 -6.50
C ALA A 194 17.97 -16.37 -7.56
N PRO A 195 17.29 -17.51 -7.40
CA PRO A 195 16.21 -17.92 -8.30
C PRO A 195 14.98 -17.03 -8.19
N ARG A 196 14.76 -16.39 -7.05
CA ARG A 196 13.58 -15.55 -6.76
C ARG A 196 14.01 -14.19 -6.23
N VAL A 197 13.35 -13.14 -6.71
CA VAL A 197 13.56 -11.76 -6.23
C VAL A 197 12.20 -11.13 -5.94
N LEU A 198 12.03 -10.60 -4.73
CA LEU A 198 10.86 -9.87 -4.28
C LEU A 198 11.21 -8.40 -4.07
N ILE A 199 10.54 -7.50 -4.77
CA ILE A 199 10.81 -6.07 -4.69
C ILE A 199 9.55 -5.36 -4.20
N LYS A 200 9.67 -4.59 -3.12
CA LYS A 200 8.64 -3.66 -2.67
C LYS A 200 8.75 -2.35 -3.45
N ILE A 201 7.66 -1.88 -3.98
CA ILE A 201 7.58 -0.67 -4.80
C ILE A 201 6.49 0.24 -4.25
N SER A 202 6.69 1.55 -4.38
CA SER A 202 5.70 2.56 -4.01
C SER A 202 4.37 2.33 -4.74
N PRO A 203 3.21 2.52 -4.05
CA PRO A 203 1.91 2.48 -4.71
C PRO A 203 1.72 3.55 -5.80
N MET A 204 2.62 4.52 -5.90
CA MET A 204 2.60 5.54 -6.97
C MET A 204 3.14 5.02 -8.31
N ALA A 205 3.88 3.91 -8.33
CA ALA A 205 4.48 3.36 -9.55
C ALA A 205 3.42 2.85 -10.55
N ASP A 206 3.66 3.06 -11.83
CA ASP A 206 2.80 2.54 -12.91
C ASP A 206 3.07 1.05 -13.17
N ILE A 207 2.01 0.23 -13.19
CA ILE A 207 2.12 -1.24 -13.36
C ILE A 207 2.71 -1.60 -14.73
N SER A 208 2.31 -0.90 -15.78
CA SER A 208 2.80 -1.17 -17.14
C SER A 208 4.29 -0.85 -17.25
N ARG A 209 4.74 0.26 -16.61
CA ARG A 209 6.15 0.62 -16.55
C ARG A 209 6.96 -0.39 -15.74
N ILE A 210 6.45 -0.88 -14.60
CA ILE A 210 7.09 -1.94 -13.82
C ILE A 210 7.37 -3.16 -14.70
N VAL A 211 6.36 -3.65 -15.41
CA VAL A 211 6.49 -4.84 -16.28
C VAL A 211 7.49 -4.62 -17.41
N THR A 212 7.58 -3.40 -17.94
CA THR A 212 8.53 -3.05 -18.99
C THR A 212 9.96 -3.03 -18.47
N LEU A 213 10.20 -2.43 -17.30
CA LEU A 213 11.53 -2.28 -16.70
C LEU A 213 12.04 -3.57 -16.05
N LEU A 214 11.13 -4.41 -15.55
CA LEU A 214 11.41 -5.69 -14.89
C LEU A 214 10.74 -6.85 -15.65
N PRO A 215 11.27 -7.25 -16.81
CA PRO A 215 10.63 -8.21 -17.71
C PRO A 215 10.48 -9.62 -17.13
N ALA A 216 11.32 -10.02 -16.16
CA ALA A 216 11.21 -11.29 -15.43
C ALA A 216 10.10 -11.32 -14.36
N THR A 217 9.26 -10.28 -14.29
CA THR A 217 8.12 -10.21 -13.37
C THR A 217 7.13 -11.33 -13.67
N LYS A 218 6.86 -12.18 -12.69
CA LYS A 218 5.88 -13.27 -12.73
C LYS A 218 4.58 -12.88 -12.02
N GLU A 219 4.69 -12.23 -10.88
CA GLU A 219 3.54 -11.83 -10.07
C GLU A 219 3.68 -10.38 -9.61
N ILE A 220 2.55 -9.68 -9.54
CA ILE A 220 2.44 -8.34 -8.93
C ILE A 220 1.36 -8.41 -7.87
N HIS A 221 1.69 -8.05 -6.65
CA HIS A 221 0.74 -8.01 -5.53
C HIS A 221 0.51 -6.56 -5.13
N ILE A 222 -0.73 -6.11 -5.22
CA ILE A 222 -1.15 -4.75 -4.88
C ILE A 222 -1.89 -4.83 -3.55
N LEU A 223 -1.25 -4.34 -2.49
CA LEU A 223 -1.80 -4.42 -1.14
C LEU A 223 -2.57 -3.14 -0.81
N SER A 224 -3.80 -3.31 -0.37
CA SER A 224 -4.61 -2.20 0.10
C SER A 224 -5.22 -2.48 1.48
N ALA A 225 -5.29 -1.45 2.29
CA ALA A 225 -5.95 -1.47 3.58
C ALA A 225 -6.75 -0.18 3.76
N ARG A 226 -7.96 -0.27 4.32
CA ARG A 226 -8.87 0.87 4.52
C ARG A 226 -9.12 1.65 3.22
N ASN A 227 -9.24 0.94 2.11
CA ASN A 227 -9.43 1.49 0.75
C ASN A 227 -8.29 2.42 0.28
N GLU A 228 -7.07 2.19 0.74
CA GLU A 228 -5.85 2.89 0.33
C GLU A 228 -4.79 1.87 -0.09
N CYS A 229 -4.18 2.07 -1.25
CA CYS A 229 -3.08 1.23 -1.71
C CYS A 229 -1.82 1.52 -0.87
N LYS A 230 -1.28 0.50 -0.21
CA LYS A 230 -0.16 0.63 0.73
C LYS A 230 1.19 0.36 0.07
N GLU A 231 1.30 -0.70 -0.70
CA GLU A 231 2.52 -1.06 -1.43
C GLU A 231 2.20 -1.97 -2.61
N ILE A 232 3.14 -2.05 -3.53
CA ILE A 232 3.17 -3.01 -4.63
C ILE A 232 4.36 -3.93 -4.40
N LEU A 233 4.14 -5.25 -4.45
CA LEU A 233 5.20 -6.23 -4.44
C LEU A 233 5.36 -6.82 -5.84
N VAL A 234 6.57 -6.83 -6.35
CA VAL A 234 6.94 -7.42 -7.63
C VAL A 234 7.76 -8.67 -7.36
N PHE A 235 7.24 -9.81 -7.76
CA PHE A 235 7.92 -11.09 -7.66
C PHE A 235 8.47 -11.50 -9.01
N MET A 236 9.79 -11.63 -9.09
CA MET A 236 10.53 -12.10 -10.27
C MET A 236 11.08 -13.50 -10.03
N GLU A 237 11.16 -14.30 -11.10
CA GLU A 237 11.68 -15.65 -11.07
C GLU A 237 12.63 -15.88 -12.27
N ARG A 238 13.79 -16.53 -12.01
CA ARG A 238 14.86 -16.72 -13.00
C ARG A 238 14.46 -17.50 -14.25
N GLU A 239 13.63 -18.52 -14.13
CA GLU A 239 13.39 -19.50 -15.19
C GLU A 239 12.19 -19.22 -16.09
N SER A 240 11.73 -18.01 -16.13
CA SER A 240 10.53 -17.68 -16.89
C SER A 240 10.79 -17.39 -18.37
N THR A 241 11.32 -18.37 -19.12
CA THR A 241 11.61 -18.23 -20.56
C THR A 241 10.45 -18.62 -21.49
N LYS A 242 9.37 -19.23 -20.98
CA LYS A 242 8.12 -19.46 -21.73
C LYS A 242 7.17 -18.30 -21.47
N THR A 243 6.42 -17.88 -22.50
CA THR A 243 5.42 -16.80 -22.47
C THR A 243 4.87 -16.53 -21.05
N LEU A 244 5.44 -15.54 -20.40
CA LEU A 244 5.16 -15.22 -19.00
C LEU A 244 3.71 -14.76 -18.87
N SER A 245 2.85 -15.66 -18.42
CA SER A 245 1.51 -15.28 -17.96
C SER A 245 1.66 -14.55 -16.62
N ARG A 246 1.65 -13.22 -16.66
CA ARG A 246 1.80 -12.39 -15.46
C ARG A 246 0.50 -12.34 -14.69
N ARG A 247 0.57 -12.74 -13.40
CA ARG A 247 -0.58 -12.69 -12.50
C ARG A 247 -0.54 -11.44 -11.64
N ILE A 248 -1.67 -10.77 -11.53
CA ILE A 248 -1.87 -9.64 -10.62
C ILE A 248 -2.80 -10.07 -9.49
N PHE A 249 -2.36 -9.84 -8.26
CA PHE A 249 -3.13 -10.03 -7.04
C PHE A 249 -3.50 -8.67 -6.48
N CYS A 250 -4.79 -8.42 -6.32
CA CYS A 250 -5.35 -7.22 -5.72
C CYS A 250 -5.93 -7.61 -4.36
N GLU A 251 -5.22 -7.31 -3.31
CA GLU A 251 -5.68 -7.65 -1.96
C GLU A 251 -6.62 -6.57 -1.40
N PRO A 252 -7.73 -6.99 -0.79
CA PRO A 252 -8.16 -8.39 -0.60
C PRO A 252 -8.95 -8.97 -1.78
N GLY A 253 -8.72 -10.26 -2.09
CA GLY A 253 -9.69 -11.14 -2.73
C GLY A 253 -9.88 -11.09 -4.25
N PHE A 254 -9.12 -10.31 -5.03
CA PHE A 254 -9.23 -10.28 -6.48
C PHE A 254 -7.90 -10.60 -7.16
N SER A 255 -7.88 -11.50 -8.13
CA SER A 255 -6.66 -11.78 -8.92
C SER A 255 -6.99 -12.13 -10.36
N PHE A 256 -6.04 -11.90 -11.27
CA PHE A 256 -6.22 -12.11 -12.69
C PHE A 256 -4.88 -12.23 -13.43
N LEU A 257 -4.91 -12.75 -14.65
CA LEU A 257 -3.80 -12.69 -15.58
C LEU A 257 -3.91 -11.39 -16.39
N MET A 258 -2.79 -10.71 -16.66
CA MET A 258 -2.79 -9.43 -17.40
C MET A 258 -3.51 -9.54 -18.76
N GLU A 259 -3.42 -10.70 -19.42
CA GLU A 259 -4.09 -10.95 -20.69
C GLU A 259 -5.64 -11.00 -20.57
N GLU A 260 -6.19 -11.25 -19.38
CA GLU A 260 -7.64 -11.25 -19.18
C GLU A 260 -8.20 -9.82 -19.28
N GLU A 261 -7.52 -8.82 -18.69
CA GLU A 261 -7.92 -7.43 -18.87
C GLU A 261 -7.76 -6.97 -20.32
N SER A 262 -6.68 -7.38 -20.99
CA SER A 262 -6.47 -7.05 -22.41
C SER A 262 -7.60 -7.59 -23.29
N ARG A 263 -8.06 -8.82 -23.03
CA ARG A 263 -9.22 -9.43 -23.74
C ARG A 263 -10.52 -8.71 -23.42
N ALA A 264 -10.80 -8.46 -22.13
CA ALA A 264 -11.99 -7.71 -21.71
C ALA A 264 -12.02 -6.30 -22.29
N SER A 265 -10.87 -5.63 -22.37
CA SER A 265 -10.73 -4.31 -22.99
C SER A 265 -10.99 -4.32 -24.50
N ALA A 266 -10.73 -5.42 -25.21
CA ALA A 266 -11.07 -5.56 -26.62
C ALA A 266 -12.60 -5.63 -26.82
N GLU A 267 -13.34 -6.13 -25.83
CA GLU A 267 -14.80 -6.24 -25.82
C GLU A 267 -15.50 -5.07 -25.11
N ARG A 268 -14.79 -3.99 -24.84
CA ARG A 268 -15.22 -2.85 -23.99
C ARG A 268 -16.60 -2.29 -24.34
N GLU A 269 -16.98 -2.26 -25.62
CA GLU A 269 -18.26 -1.69 -26.05
C GLU A 269 -19.47 -2.45 -25.46
N ALA A 270 -19.36 -3.77 -25.31
CA ALA A 270 -20.40 -4.59 -24.69
C ALA A 270 -20.48 -4.42 -23.17
N LEU A 271 -19.39 -3.96 -22.54
CA LEU A 271 -19.27 -3.78 -21.10
C LEU A 271 -19.61 -2.37 -20.64
N LEU A 272 -19.74 -1.43 -21.56
CA LEU A 272 -20.19 -0.06 -21.30
C LEU A 272 -21.71 -0.01 -21.24
N GLY A 273 -22.24 0.67 -20.23
CA GLY A 273 -23.65 1.02 -20.17
C GLY A 273 -24.01 2.03 -21.26
N ASN A 274 -25.27 2.02 -21.66
CA ASN A 274 -25.82 2.96 -22.65
C ASN A 274 -27.01 3.76 -22.11
N ARG A 275 -27.26 3.71 -20.81
CA ARG A 275 -28.38 4.38 -20.13
C ARG A 275 -27.97 4.90 -18.77
N VAL A 276 -28.68 5.92 -18.31
CA VAL A 276 -28.62 6.38 -16.92
C VAL A 276 -29.29 5.34 -16.03
N PRO A 277 -28.63 4.88 -14.94
CA PRO A 277 -29.27 3.97 -13.98
C PRO A 277 -30.44 4.66 -13.28
N THR A 278 -31.36 3.88 -12.75
CA THR A 278 -32.56 4.38 -12.06
C THR A 278 -32.49 4.08 -10.56
N PRO A 279 -33.27 4.78 -9.71
CA PRO A 279 -33.44 4.43 -8.31
C PRO A 279 -33.80 2.94 -8.15
N GLY A 280 -33.22 2.28 -7.13
CA GLY A 280 -33.33 0.86 -6.88
C GLY A 280 -32.26 -0.01 -7.57
N HIS A 281 -31.52 0.54 -8.53
CA HIS A 281 -30.31 -0.12 -9.05
C HIS A 281 -29.16 -0.02 -8.05
N TYR A 282 -28.11 -0.79 -8.31
CA TYR A 282 -26.90 -0.85 -7.51
C TYR A 282 -25.75 -0.13 -8.19
N LEU A 283 -24.95 0.59 -7.40
CA LEU A 283 -23.68 1.19 -7.83
C LEU A 283 -22.53 0.49 -7.15
N TYR A 284 -21.46 0.24 -7.88
CA TYR A 284 -20.24 -0.40 -7.39
C TYR A 284 -19.02 0.47 -7.66
N GLU A 285 -18.19 0.61 -6.63
CA GLU A 285 -16.91 1.29 -6.71
C GLU A 285 -15.80 0.30 -6.36
N PRO A 286 -14.87 0.01 -7.28
CA PRO A 286 -13.77 -0.92 -7.01
C PRO A 286 -12.88 -0.47 -5.85
N GLY A 287 -12.34 -1.41 -5.12
CA GLY A 287 -11.34 -1.17 -4.09
C GLY A 287 -10.05 -0.59 -4.65
N ALA A 288 -9.25 0.01 -3.77
CA ALA A 288 -8.03 0.72 -4.17
C ALA A 288 -7.03 -0.17 -4.92
N SER A 289 -6.87 -1.45 -4.55
CA SER A 289 -5.98 -2.39 -5.25
C SER A 289 -6.46 -2.72 -6.66
N VAL A 290 -7.78 -2.91 -6.86
CA VAL A 290 -8.37 -3.15 -8.18
C VAL A 290 -8.25 -1.90 -9.05
N MET A 291 -8.52 -0.72 -8.48
CA MET A 291 -8.31 0.56 -9.17
C MET A 291 -6.86 0.72 -9.62
N LYS A 292 -5.90 0.37 -8.77
CA LYS A 292 -4.47 0.45 -9.06
C LYS A 292 -4.02 -0.54 -10.13
N SER A 293 -4.64 -1.72 -10.18
CA SER A 293 -4.29 -2.76 -11.14
C SER A 293 -4.68 -2.46 -12.59
N GLY A 294 -5.63 -1.53 -12.80
CA GLY A 294 -6.18 -1.22 -14.11
C GLY A 294 -7.20 -2.24 -14.65
N ALA A 295 -7.63 -3.23 -13.85
CA ALA A 295 -8.58 -4.28 -14.25
C ALA A 295 -10.02 -3.76 -14.40
N PHE A 296 -10.21 -2.74 -15.24
CA PHE A 296 -11.49 -2.02 -15.31
C PHE A 296 -12.56 -2.75 -16.12
N PHE A 297 -12.19 -3.32 -17.25
CA PHE A 297 -13.16 -4.04 -18.10
C PHE A 297 -13.32 -5.47 -17.66
N LEU A 298 -12.27 -6.11 -17.18
CA LEU A 298 -12.34 -7.43 -16.57
C LEU A 298 -13.27 -7.44 -15.34
N THR A 299 -13.24 -6.39 -14.52
CA THR A 299 -14.16 -6.24 -13.38
C THR A 299 -15.61 -6.18 -13.88
N ALA A 300 -15.90 -5.41 -14.93
CA ALA A 300 -17.24 -5.38 -15.52
C ALA A 300 -17.69 -6.75 -16.03
N GLN A 301 -16.81 -7.46 -16.73
CA GLN A 301 -17.07 -8.78 -17.30
C GLN A 301 -17.31 -9.85 -16.23
N ARG A 302 -16.41 -9.96 -15.24
CA ARG A 302 -16.48 -11.00 -14.19
C ARG A 302 -17.70 -10.87 -13.30
N TYR A 303 -18.11 -9.64 -13.01
CA TYR A 303 -19.24 -9.38 -12.11
C TYR A 303 -20.53 -9.09 -12.86
N ALA A 304 -20.54 -9.20 -14.19
CA ALA A 304 -21.69 -8.95 -15.06
C ALA A 304 -22.35 -7.58 -14.74
N VAL A 305 -21.54 -6.56 -14.56
CA VAL A 305 -21.96 -5.18 -14.27
C VAL A 305 -21.65 -4.26 -15.46
N SER A 306 -22.46 -3.24 -15.68
CA SER A 306 -22.21 -2.24 -16.72
C SER A 306 -21.34 -1.11 -16.20
N LYS A 307 -20.29 -0.74 -16.93
CA LYS A 307 -19.45 0.40 -16.61
C LYS A 307 -20.16 1.70 -17.02
N PHE A 308 -20.17 2.72 -16.17
CA PHE A 308 -20.83 4.00 -16.45
C PHE A 308 -20.27 4.71 -17.68
N HIS A 309 -18.96 4.76 -17.80
CA HIS A 309 -18.23 5.38 -18.90
C HIS A 309 -16.82 4.82 -18.94
N THR A 310 -16.11 4.87 -20.06
CA THR A 310 -14.75 4.38 -20.23
C THR A 310 -13.81 4.86 -19.10
N ASN A 311 -13.94 6.13 -18.70
CA ASN A 311 -13.04 6.78 -17.73
C ASN A 311 -13.65 6.97 -16.32
N SER A 312 -14.90 6.54 -16.08
CA SER A 312 -15.55 6.76 -14.77
C SER A 312 -15.15 5.76 -13.71
N HIS A 313 -14.79 4.53 -14.07
CA HIS A 313 -14.41 3.45 -13.18
C HIS A 313 -15.41 3.22 -12.03
N LEU A 314 -16.68 3.43 -12.32
CA LEU A 314 -17.84 3.08 -11.54
C LEU A 314 -18.70 2.13 -12.36
N TYR A 315 -19.47 1.27 -11.69
CA TYR A 315 -20.29 0.26 -12.34
C TYR A 315 -21.69 0.27 -11.76
N TYR A 316 -22.64 -0.28 -12.50
CA TYR A 316 -24.01 -0.44 -12.03
C TYR A 316 -24.63 -1.74 -12.53
N SER A 317 -25.63 -2.23 -11.82
CA SER A 317 -26.51 -3.31 -12.26
C SER A 317 -27.93 -3.09 -11.72
N ASP A 318 -28.89 -3.79 -12.30
CA ASP A 318 -30.27 -3.85 -11.82
C ASP A 318 -30.47 -4.87 -10.68
N LYS A 319 -29.50 -5.74 -10.45
CA LYS A 319 -29.50 -6.77 -9.39
C LYS A 319 -28.29 -6.62 -8.49
N ALA A 320 -28.44 -6.99 -7.22
CA ALA A 320 -27.33 -7.05 -6.30
C ALA A 320 -26.29 -8.06 -6.77
N VAL A 321 -25.02 -7.66 -6.77
CA VAL A 321 -23.87 -8.51 -7.10
C VAL A 321 -23.12 -8.81 -5.80
N PRO A 322 -23.11 -10.05 -5.33
CA PRO A 322 -22.35 -10.44 -4.15
C PRO A 322 -20.84 -10.40 -4.45
N ASP A 323 -20.06 -10.24 -3.38
CA ASP A 323 -18.59 -10.35 -3.39
C ASP A 323 -17.89 -9.44 -4.44
N PHE A 324 -18.51 -8.28 -4.77
CA PHE A 324 -17.86 -7.30 -5.61
C PHE A 324 -16.56 -6.80 -4.94
N PRO A 325 -15.41 -6.74 -5.64
CA PRO A 325 -14.14 -6.38 -5.03
C PRO A 325 -14.03 -4.86 -4.78
N GLY A 326 -14.85 -4.35 -3.89
CA GLY A 326 -14.95 -2.93 -3.61
C GLY A 326 -16.14 -2.59 -2.72
N ARG A 327 -16.71 -1.42 -2.92
CA ARG A 327 -17.87 -0.95 -2.14
C ARG A 327 -19.14 -1.04 -3.00
N SER A 328 -20.24 -1.44 -2.37
CA SER A 328 -21.56 -1.59 -2.98
C SER A 328 -22.55 -0.60 -2.39
N PHE A 329 -23.41 -0.04 -3.22
CA PHE A 329 -24.38 0.98 -2.84
C PHE A 329 -25.73 0.75 -3.52
N VAL A 330 -26.83 1.16 -2.89
CA VAL A 330 -28.14 1.29 -3.53
C VAL A 330 -28.30 2.69 -4.06
N ILE A 331 -28.70 2.85 -5.31
CA ILE A 331 -29.00 4.14 -5.94
C ILE A 331 -30.37 4.62 -5.47
N GLU A 332 -30.43 5.78 -4.84
CA GLU A 332 -31.68 6.40 -4.39
C GLU A 332 -32.19 7.46 -5.35
N ARG A 333 -31.25 8.26 -5.90
CA ARG A 333 -31.57 9.33 -6.86
C ARG A 333 -30.48 9.48 -7.89
N VAL A 334 -30.88 9.88 -9.08
CA VAL A 334 -29.96 10.26 -10.16
C VAL A 334 -30.38 11.65 -10.66
N LEU A 335 -29.48 12.60 -10.55
CA LEU A 335 -29.72 14.00 -10.89
C LEU A 335 -28.78 14.45 -12.01
N PRO A 336 -29.26 15.12 -13.05
CA PRO A 336 -28.37 15.74 -14.02
C PRO A 336 -27.53 16.82 -13.34
N PHE A 337 -26.25 16.91 -13.70
CA PHE A 337 -25.38 17.93 -13.13
C PHE A 337 -25.77 19.32 -13.64
N SER A 338 -26.22 20.16 -12.72
CA SER A 338 -26.55 21.57 -13.00
C SER A 338 -26.37 22.42 -11.74
N SER A 339 -26.20 23.72 -11.92
CA SER A 339 -26.13 24.69 -10.81
C SER A 339 -27.39 24.71 -9.95
N ARG A 340 -28.54 24.39 -10.53
CA ARG A 340 -29.84 24.31 -9.83
C ARG A 340 -29.82 23.08 -8.89
N GLU A 341 -29.47 21.91 -9.40
CA GLU A 341 -29.44 20.68 -8.61
C GLU A 341 -28.37 20.74 -7.52
N LEU A 342 -27.19 21.29 -7.80
CA LEU A 342 -26.16 21.49 -6.76
C LEU A 342 -26.66 22.31 -5.57
N ARG A 343 -27.38 23.43 -5.82
CA ARG A 343 -27.92 24.27 -4.74
C ARG A 343 -28.95 23.56 -3.88
N ARG A 344 -29.68 22.59 -4.43
CA ARG A 344 -30.70 21.83 -3.71
C ARG A 344 -30.15 20.65 -2.92
N LEU A 345 -28.94 20.17 -3.26
CA LEU A 345 -28.37 18.97 -2.62
C LEU A 345 -28.24 19.11 -1.11
N SER A 346 -27.76 20.25 -0.61
CA SER A 346 -27.59 20.46 0.84
C SER A 346 -28.89 20.44 1.64
N THR A 347 -30.03 20.69 0.98
CA THR A 347 -31.36 20.59 1.63
C THR A 347 -31.75 19.13 1.89
N PHE A 348 -31.36 18.22 0.99
CA PHE A 348 -31.65 16.79 1.11
C PHE A 348 -30.53 16.02 1.83
N TYR A 349 -29.28 16.46 1.64
CA TYR A 349 -28.07 15.82 2.16
C TYR A 349 -27.20 16.85 2.89
N PRO A 350 -27.57 17.24 4.12
CA PRO A 350 -26.77 18.22 4.90
C PRO A 350 -25.39 17.66 5.29
N LYS A 351 -25.25 16.33 5.32
CA LYS A 351 -24.02 15.60 5.61
C LYS A 351 -23.93 14.38 4.69
N ALA A 352 -22.83 14.26 3.93
CA ALA A 352 -22.61 13.11 3.02
C ALA A 352 -21.15 12.95 2.66
N ASN A 353 -20.79 11.72 2.26
CA ASN A 353 -19.51 11.38 1.67
C ASN A 353 -19.54 11.72 0.17
N LEU A 354 -18.66 12.61 -0.29
CA LEU A 354 -18.59 13.01 -1.68
C LEU A 354 -17.46 12.29 -2.40
N ALA A 355 -17.74 11.75 -3.59
CA ALA A 355 -16.75 11.16 -4.47
C ALA A 355 -16.94 11.66 -5.91
N VAL A 356 -15.85 11.83 -6.65
CA VAL A 356 -15.89 12.24 -8.07
C VAL A 356 -15.08 11.26 -8.91
N ARG A 357 -15.64 10.89 -10.05
CA ARG A 357 -15.02 10.01 -11.05
C ARG A 357 -15.33 10.51 -12.43
N ASN A 358 -14.32 11.04 -13.14
CA ASN A 358 -14.52 11.66 -14.46
C ASN A 358 -15.62 12.73 -14.41
N PHE A 359 -15.40 13.77 -13.61
CA PHE A 359 -16.42 14.80 -13.32
C PHE A 359 -15.81 16.20 -13.37
N PRO A 360 -16.54 17.25 -13.77
CA PRO A 360 -16.02 18.61 -13.94
C PRO A 360 -15.56 19.31 -12.66
N LEU A 361 -15.98 18.84 -11.48
CA LEU A 361 -15.63 19.43 -10.19
C LEU A 361 -14.75 18.49 -9.39
N SER A 362 -13.80 19.04 -8.64
CA SER A 362 -13.16 18.31 -7.54
C SER A 362 -14.10 18.20 -6.33
N VAL A 363 -13.84 17.27 -5.42
CA VAL A 363 -14.59 17.13 -4.14
C VAL A 363 -14.54 18.44 -3.35
N ALA A 364 -13.38 19.11 -3.28
CA ALA A 364 -13.20 20.38 -2.58
C ALA A 364 -14.10 21.50 -3.20
N GLN A 365 -14.09 21.63 -4.52
CA GLN A 365 -14.96 22.59 -5.22
C GLN A 365 -16.45 22.28 -5.01
N TRP A 366 -16.82 21.00 -5.00
CA TRP A 366 -18.19 20.59 -4.76
C TRP A 366 -18.62 20.96 -3.34
N ARG A 367 -17.83 20.61 -2.30
CA ARG A 367 -18.11 21.01 -0.91
C ARG A 367 -18.22 22.52 -0.74
N GLN A 368 -17.31 23.29 -1.33
CA GLN A 368 -17.35 24.75 -1.29
C GLN A 368 -18.69 25.31 -1.82
N ARG A 369 -19.21 24.73 -2.92
CA ARG A 369 -20.45 25.18 -3.57
C ARG A 369 -21.72 24.76 -2.82
N THR A 370 -21.70 23.58 -2.19
CA THR A 370 -22.91 23.00 -1.57
C THR A 370 -22.92 23.11 -0.06
N ARG A 371 -21.75 23.31 0.60
CA ARG A 371 -21.57 23.32 2.06
C ARG A 371 -22.01 22.02 2.75
N ILE A 372 -22.10 20.91 2.04
CA ILE A 372 -22.41 19.60 2.60
C ILE A 372 -21.29 19.20 3.56
N ALA A 373 -21.60 18.86 4.80
CA ALA A 373 -20.63 18.37 5.80
C ALA A 373 -20.11 16.99 5.42
N ASP A 374 -18.91 16.63 5.90
CA ASP A 374 -18.30 15.32 5.62
C ASP A 374 -18.87 14.23 6.53
N GLY A 375 -19.05 13.00 5.97
CA GLY A 375 -19.47 11.80 6.69
C GLY A 375 -20.97 11.50 6.59
N GLY A 376 -21.46 10.64 7.48
CA GLY A 376 -22.80 10.07 7.41
C GLY A 376 -22.87 8.81 6.54
N ASN A 377 -24.08 8.31 6.30
CA ASN A 377 -24.32 7.06 5.56
C ASN A 377 -24.59 7.31 4.07
N ASP A 378 -24.87 8.55 3.69
CA ASP A 378 -25.11 8.92 2.30
C ASP A 378 -23.81 9.11 1.55
N TYR A 379 -23.77 8.62 0.30
CA TYR A 379 -22.66 8.79 -0.63
C TYR A 379 -23.17 9.44 -1.91
N LEU A 380 -22.53 10.53 -2.31
CA LEU A 380 -22.87 11.24 -3.54
C LEU A 380 -21.71 11.12 -4.52
N PHE A 381 -21.97 10.48 -5.66
CA PHE A 381 -20.98 10.31 -6.72
C PHE A 381 -21.24 11.28 -7.86
N GLY A 382 -20.29 12.19 -8.11
CA GLY A 382 -20.26 12.98 -9.34
C GLY A 382 -19.53 12.20 -10.43
N THR A 383 -20.21 11.91 -11.54
CA THR A 383 -19.63 11.06 -12.58
C THR A 383 -20.16 11.37 -13.98
N THR A 384 -19.41 10.95 -15.00
CA THR A 384 -19.87 10.91 -16.38
C THR A 384 -20.54 9.56 -16.65
N VAL A 385 -21.68 9.59 -17.28
CA VAL A 385 -22.46 8.42 -17.72
C VAL A 385 -22.60 8.46 -19.22
N ARG A 386 -22.28 7.37 -19.90
CA ARG A 386 -22.57 7.17 -21.32
C ARG A 386 -24.06 6.85 -21.51
N THR A 387 -24.70 7.51 -22.45
CA THR A 387 -26.10 7.27 -22.82
C THR A 387 -26.23 7.08 -24.32
N GLY A 388 -27.36 6.59 -24.78
CA GLY A 388 -27.66 6.45 -26.23
C GLY A 388 -27.64 7.77 -27.00
N SER A 389 -27.76 8.93 -26.31
CA SER A 389 -27.68 10.27 -26.88
C SER A 389 -26.32 10.96 -26.69
N GLY A 390 -25.33 10.30 -26.07
CA GLY A 390 -24.02 10.85 -25.79
C GLY A 390 -23.70 10.84 -24.28
N ASP A 391 -22.57 11.43 -23.92
CA ASP A 391 -22.09 11.48 -22.54
C ASP A 391 -22.76 12.61 -21.75
N GLY A 392 -23.15 12.33 -20.52
CA GLY A 392 -23.73 13.31 -19.60
C GLY A 392 -23.09 13.26 -18.23
N HIS A 393 -23.06 14.40 -17.54
CA HIS A 393 -22.60 14.47 -16.15
C HIS A 393 -23.78 14.34 -15.20
N PHE A 394 -23.65 13.45 -14.21
CA PHE A 394 -24.71 13.16 -13.25
C PHE A 394 -24.17 13.13 -11.82
N ILE A 395 -25.07 13.38 -10.88
CA ILE A 395 -24.90 13.16 -9.46
C ILE A 395 -25.74 11.95 -9.08
N ILE A 396 -25.09 10.90 -8.61
CA ILE A 396 -25.73 9.66 -8.16
C ILE A 396 -25.75 9.69 -6.64
N CYS A 397 -26.93 9.79 -6.05
CA CYS A 397 -27.13 9.75 -4.62
C CYS A 397 -27.39 8.30 -4.20
N THR A 398 -26.64 7.81 -3.20
CA THR A 398 -26.64 6.42 -2.84
C THR A 398 -26.52 6.23 -1.32
N THR A 399 -26.99 5.10 -0.84
CA THR A 399 -26.73 4.59 0.53
C THR A 399 -25.82 3.37 0.44
N LYS A 400 -24.79 3.31 1.27
CA LYS A 400 -23.86 2.18 1.33
C LYS A 400 -24.58 0.92 1.80
N ILE A 401 -24.33 -0.20 1.13
CA ILE A 401 -24.75 -1.51 1.60
C ILE A 401 -23.70 -1.98 2.61
N ASP A 402 -24.10 -2.20 3.85
CA ASP A 402 -23.22 -2.79 4.84
C ASP A 402 -22.91 -4.23 4.42
N GLU A 403 -21.62 -4.54 4.32
CA GLU A 403 -21.18 -5.92 4.17
C GLU A 403 -21.68 -6.68 5.41
N LYS A 404 -22.36 -7.81 5.20
CA LYS A 404 -22.65 -8.71 6.32
C LYS A 404 -21.30 -9.14 6.90
N PRO A 405 -21.16 -9.10 8.25
CA PRO A 405 -19.94 -9.49 8.95
C PRO A 405 -19.54 -10.93 8.64
#